data_d220cd70c0208f19eb6e1ee6d9f727f4
#
_entry.id   d220cd70c0208f19eb6e1ee6d9f727f4
#
_cell.length_a   1.000
_cell.length_b   1.000
_cell.length_c   1.000
_cell.angle_alpha   90.00
_cell.angle_beta   90.00
_cell.angle_gamma   90.00
#
_symmetry.space_group_name_H-M   'P 1'
#
loop_
_entity.id
_entity.type
_entity.pdbx_description
1 polymer ?
#
loop_
_entity_poly.entity_id
_entity_poly.type
_entity_poly.pdbx_seq_one_letter_code
_entity_poly.pdbx_strand_id
1 'polypeptide(L)'
;LVGSEMCIRDRFIMANQPDFPISNKCCEFSKKKPAKRIVKELEADLDITGIRQSEGGIRSAAFKTCFSECKSKGCNTFRPVFWYTDGDKRDYEEMFGVTHSRCYTEYGLRRTGCVGCPFSKHINEELAIIEQNEPMLYKAAVNIFGKSYEYTAKYRAFVKEMKAKEKEEKKRDRLLSLNGTSACDTGGDSDTRSAVRSAVSSDENAPEIGKGA
;
A
#
# COMPACT_ATOMS: atom_id res chain seq x y z
N LEU A 1 -24.19 -18.30 11.46
CA LEU A 1 -23.30 -17.67 10.46
C LEU A 1 -22.54 -18.76 9.70
N VAL A 2 -23.23 -19.48 8.84
CA VAL A 2 -22.64 -20.39 7.86
C VAL A 2 -22.45 -19.57 6.60
N GLY A 3 -21.20 -19.31 6.18
CA GLY A 3 -20.91 -18.80 4.84
C GLY A 3 -19.97 -17.62 4.65
N SER A 4 -19.31 -17.07 5.68
CA SER A 4 -18.21 -16.14 5.38
C SER A 4 -16.92 -16.93 5.17
N GLU A 5 -16.43 -16.94 3.94
CA GLU A 5 -15.11 -17.48 3.63
C GLU A 5 -14.07 -16.81 4.54
N MET A 6 -13.42 -17.62 5.38
CA MET A 6 -12.39 -17.14 6.29
C MET A 6 -11.24 -16.51 5.49
N CYS A 7 -10.83 -15.30 5.81
CA CYS A 7 -9.79 -14.60 5.06
C CYS A 7 -8.44 -15.33 5.15
N ILE A 8 -7.59 -15.17 4.14
CA ILE A 8 -6.28 -15.84 4.04
C ILE A 8 -5.46 -15.65 5.32
N ARG A 9 -5.50 -14.46 5.92
CA ARG A 9 -4.79 -14.14 7.17
C ARG A 9 -5.28 -15.01 8.33
N ASP A 10 -6.59 -15.15 8.49
CA ASP A 10 -7.17 -15.87 9.62
C ASP A 10 -6.93 -17.38 9.47
N ARG A 11 -6.99 -17.92 8.25
CA ARG A 11 -6.58 -19.31 7.94
C ARG A 11 -5.12 -19.54 8.33
N PHE A 12 -4.23 -18.62 8.01
CA PHE A 12 -2.81 -18.74 8.37
C PHE A 12 -2.61 -18.73 9.88
N ILE A 13 -3.22 -17.78 10.59
CA ILE A 13 -3.05 -17.62 12.04
C ILE A 13 -3.59 -18.83 12.79
N MET A 14 -4.71 -19.39 12.36
CA MET A 14 -5.27 -20.61 12.98
C MET A 14 -4.37 -21.84 12.81
N ALA A 15 -3.74 -21.98 11.64
CA ALA A 15 -2.82 -23.08 11.35
C ALA A 15 -1.40 -22.88 11.92
N ASN A 16 -1.00 -21.64 12.19
CA ASN A 16 0.36 -21.26 12.60
C ASN A 16 0.30 -20.23 13.72
N GLN A 17 -0.15 -20.63 14.90
CA GLN A 17 -0.14 -19.72 16.05
C GLN A 17 1.30 -19.39 16.45
N PRO A 18 1.67 -18.11 16.60
CA PRO A 18 3.00 -17.75 17.04
C PRO A 18 3.22 -18.07 18.53
N ASP A 19 4.37 -18.62 18.87
CA ASP A 19 4.82 -18.88 20.24
C ASP A 19 5.47 -17.65 20.91
N PHE A 20 5.42 -16.49 20.29
CA PHE A 20 5.99 -15.24 20.75
C PHE A 20 5.01 -14.08 20.45
N PRO A 21 5.11 -12.97 21.21
CA PRO A 21 4.28 -11.81 20.94
C PRO A 21 4.71 -11.13 19.64
N ILE A 22 3.80 -11.07 18.65
CA ILE A 22 3.95 -10.32 17.40
C ILE A 22 2.82 -9.33 17.27
N SER A 23 3.15 -8.05 17.08
CA SER A 23 2.16 -7.00 16.95
C SER A 23 2.74 -5.77 16.26
N ASN A 24 1.92 -5.07 15.49
CA ASN A 24 2.25 -3.76 14.93
C ASN A 24 2.09 -2.61 15.92
N LYS A 25 1.75 -2.90 17.18
CA LYS A 25 1.62 -1.88 18.25
C LYS A 25 2.91 -1.14 18.54
N CYS A 26 4.08 -1.68 18.14
CA CYS A 26 5.35 -0.96 18.23
C CYS A 26 5.28 0.42 17.54
N CYS A 27 4.64 0.54 16.37
CA CYS A 27 4.43 1.84 15.71
C CYS A 27 3.56 2.78 16.53
N GLU A 28 2.56 2.26 17.23
CA GLU A 28 1.70 3.05 18.11
C GLU A 28 2.49 3.61 19.29
N PHE A 29 3.29 2.76 19.95
CA PHE A 29 4.03 3.14 21.16
C PHE A 29 5.27 4.00 20.86
N SER A 30 6.01 3.69 19.79
CA SER A 30 7.26 4.37 19.48
C SER A 30 7.11 5.67 18.69
N LYS A 31 6.01 5.82 17.95
CA LYS A 31 5.81 6.97 17.04
C LYS A 31 4.54 7.74 17.33
N LYS A 32 3.36 7.08 17.26
CA LYS A 32 2.08 7.78 17.27
C LYS A 32 1.72 8.35 18.64
N LYS A 33 1.89 7.56 19.71
CA LYS A 33 1.62 8.04 21.09
C LYS A 33 2.54 9.18 21.51
N PRO A 34 3.88 9.10 21.31
CA PRO A 34 4.77 10.23 21.59
C PRO A 34 4.39 11.49 20.80
N ALA A 35 4.12 11.37 19.49
CA ALA A 35 3.71 12.52 18.69
C ALA A 35 2.42 13.16 19.21
N LYS A 36 1.39 12.35 19.49
CA LYS A 36 0.13 12.85 20.06
C LYS A 36 0.32 13.51 21.43
N ARG A 37 1.22 12.97 22.24
CA ARG A 37 1.55 13.56 23.54
C ARG A 37 2.18 14.93 23.39
N ILE A 38 3.17 15.07 22.52
CA ILE A 38 3.83 16.35 22.24
C ILE A 38 2.84 17.40 21.71
N VAL A 39 1.99 17.04 20.74
CA VAL A 39 0.93 17.91 20.22
C VAL A 39 0.03 18.43 21.34
N LYS A 40 -0.33 17.54 22.27
CA LYS A 40 -1.17 17.92 23.43
C LYS A 40 -0.43 18.79 24.44
N GLU A 41 0.83 18.47 24.75
CA GLU A 41 1.66 19.24 25.68
C GLU A 41 1.95 20.67 25.18
N LEU A 42 2.11 20.81 23.85
CA LEU A 42 2.33 22.11 23.22
C LEU A 42 1.04 22.87 22.93
N GLU A 43 -0.12 22.27 23.20
CA GLU A 43 -1.44 22.83 22.86
C GLU A 43 -1.52 23.25 21.38
N ALA A 44 -0.86 22.49 20.50
CA ALA A 44 -0.76 22.80 19.09
C ALA A 44 -2.15 22.72 18.42
N ASP A 45 -2.49 23.73 17.66
CA ASP A 45 -3.72 23.81 16.86
C ASP A 45 -3.52 23.33 15.41
N LEU A 46 -2.26 23.31 14.94
CA LEU A 46 -1.87 22.86 13.60
C LEU A 46 -0.63 21.94 13.63
N ASP A 47 -0.78 20.76 13.03
CA ASP A 47 0.31 19.81 12.74
C ASP A 47 0.66 19.90 11.26
N ILE A 48 1.91 20.24 10.94
CA ILE A 48 2.40 20.34 9.56
C ILE A 48 3.25 19.11 9.23
N THR A 49 2.86 18.36 8.21
CA THR A 49 3.55 17.13 7.81
C THR A 49 3.95 17.13 6.34
N GLY A 50 5.15 16.61 6.05
CA GLY A 50 5.69 16.47 4.69
C GLY A 50 5.16 15.26 3.91
N ILE A 51 3.89 14.90 4.06
CA ILE A 51 3.29 13.74 3.38
C ILE A 51 2.90 14.13 1.95
N ARG A 52 3.31 13.32 0.96
CA ARG A 52 2.93 13.45 -0.44
C ARG A 52 1.98 12.33 -0.85
N GLN A 53 1.02 12.62 -1.72
CA GLN A 53 0.10 11.62 -2.28
C GLN A 53 0.86 10.60 -3.15
N SER A 54 1.88 11.05 -3.90
CA SER A 54 2.72 10.23 -4.76
C SER A 54 3.50 9.13 -4.03
N GLU A 55 3.69 9.23 -2.69
CA GLU A 55 4.28 8.15 -1.90
C GLU A 55 3.48 6.85 -1.94
N GLY A 56 2.22 6.91 -2.33
CA GLY A 56 1.33 5.75 -2.48
C GLY A 56 0.99 5.01 -1.19
N GLY A 57 0.46 3.79 -1.36
CA GLY A 57 0.17 2.89 -0.26
C GLY A 57 -0.86 3.42 0.74
N ILE A 58 -0.62 3.18 2.03
CA ILE A 58 -1.53 3.59 3.12
C ILE A 58 -1.71 5.11 3.19
N ARG A 59 -0.68 5.90 2.82
CA ARG A 59 -0.74 7.36 2.88
C ARG A 59 -1.68 7.94 1.83
N SER A 60 -1.62 7.49 0.59
CA SER A 60 -2.53 7.92 -0.48
C SER A 60 -3.97 7.47 -0.23
N ALA A 61 -4.16 6.34 0.44
CA ALA A 61 -5.48 5.86 0.83
C ALA A 61 -6.07 6.64 2.01
N ALA A 62 -5.24 6.99 3.01
CA ALA A 62 -5.67 7.65 4.23
C ALA A 62 -5.93 9.15 4.06
N PHE A 63 -5.19 9.81 3.18
CA PHE A 63 -5.29 11.26 2.98
C PHE A 63 -5.76 11.57 1.56
N LYS A 64 -6.76 12.45 1.43
CA LYS A 64 -7.36 12.85 0.15
C LYS A 64 -7.12 14.32 -0.19
N THR A 65 -6.73 15.11 0.82
CA THR A 65 -6.54 16.55 0.70
C THR A 65 -5.27 17.01 1.41
N CYS A 66 -4.76 18.17 1.05
CA CYS A 66 -3.63 18.80 1.71
C CYS A 66 -3.96 19.26 3.14
N PHE A 67 -5.23 19.54 3.43
CA PHE A 67 -5.69 19.96 4.75
C PHE A 67 -6.72 18.98 5.30
N SER A 68 -6.65 18.73 6.61
CA SER A 68 -7.64 17.94 7.34
C SER A 68 -7.99 18.63 8.63
N GLU A 69 -9.25 19.01 8.73
CA GLU A 69 -9.80 19.60 9.93
C GLU A 69 -10.09 18.53 10.99
N CYS A 70 -9.77 18.83 12.23
CA CYS A 70 -10.12 17.98 13.36
C CYS A 70 -11.57 18.24 13.77
N LYS A 71 -12.42 17.19 13.71
CA LYS A 71 -13.85 17.29 14.05
C LYS A 71 -14.15 17.45 15.54
N SER A 72 -13.15 17.30 16.40
CA SER A 72 -13.24 17.47 17.85
C SER A 72 -12.16 18.44 18.33
N LYS A 73 -12.16 18.81 19.61
CA LYS A 73 -11.04 19.59 20.20
C LYS A 73 -9.72 18.84 19.98
N GLY A 74 -8.98 19.24 18.94
CA GLY A 74 -7.74 18.59 18.53
C GLY A 74 -6.99 19.45 17.52
N CYS A 75 -5.86 18.92 17.05
CA CYS A 75 -4.96 19.59 16.14
C CYS A 75 -5.38 19.34 14.69
N ASN A 76 -5.49 20.39 13.89
CA ASN A 76 -5.65 20.30 12.44
C ASN A 76 -4.37 19.78 11.80
N THR A 77 -4.45 19.20 10.61
CA THR A 77 -3.25 18.74 9.90
C THR A 77 -3.16 19.39 8.53
N PHE A 78 -2.01 19.98 8.23
CA PHE A 78 -1.68 20.56 6.95
C PHE A 78 -0.51 19.84 6.28
N ARG A 79 -0.62 19.59 4.99
CA ARG A 79 0.37 18.88 4.16
C ARG A 79 0.73 19.77 2.98
N PRO A 80 1.67 20.72 3.15
CA PRO A 80 1.99 21.70 2.10
C PRO A 80 2.46 21.07 0.80
N VAL A 81 3.16 19.95 0.87
CA VAL A 81 3.71 19.23 -0.29
C VAL A 81 2.84 18.06 -0.76
N PHE A 82 1.55 18.02 -0.39
CA PHE A 82 0.67 16.89 -0.63
C PHE A 82 0.55 16.51 -2.10
N TRP A 83 0.50 17.49 -2.98
CA TRP A 83 0.34 17.31 -4.42
C TRP A 83 1.66 17.19 -5.18
N TYR A 84 2.80 17.33 -4.51
CA TYR A 84 4.11 17.21 -5.15
C TYR A 84 4.31 15.81 -5.70
N THR A 85 4.66 15.75 -6.98
CA THR A 85 5.05 14.52 -7.68
C THR A 85 6.50 14.14 -7.35
N ASP A 86 6.95 12.99 -7.84
CA ASP A 86 8.36 12.62 -7.75
C ASP A 86 9.24 13.47 -8.70
N GLY A 87 8.64 14.08 -9.75
CA GLY A 87 9.27 15.09 -10.59
C GLY A 87 9.58 16.34 -9.80
N ASP A 88 8.56 16.96 -9.23
CA ASP A 88 8.72 18.20 -8.42
C ASP A 88 9.75 18.02 -7.31
N LYS A 89 9.78 16.83 -6.69
CA LYS A 89 10.79 16.52 -5.67
C LYS A 89 12.21 16.54 -6.24
N ARG A 90 12.44 15.92 -7.41
CA ARG A 90 13.77 15.90 -8.05
C ARG A 90 14.20 17.30 -8.47
N ASP A 91 13.30 18.06 -9.08
CA ASP A 91 13.57 19.41 -9.52
C ASP A 91 13.98 20.32 -8.33
N TYR A 92 13.28 20.16 -7.18
CA TYR A 92 13.64 20.85 -5.95
C TYR A 92 15.02 20.41 -5.43
N GLU A 93 15.30 19.11 -5.39
CA GLU A 93 16.58 18.56 -4.93
C GLU A 93 17.76 19.07 -5.78
N GLU A 94 17.56 19.13 -7.09
CA GLU A 94 18.55 19.66 -8.04
C GLU A 94 18.75 21.17 -7.88
N MET A 95 17.65 21.93 -7.82
CA MET A 95 17.69 23.39 -7.69
C MET A 95 18.40 23.85 -6.41
N PHE A 96 18.18 23.16 -5.31
CA PHE A 96 18.73 23.54 -3.99
C PHE A 96 19.95 22.73 -3.56
N GLY A 97 20.45 21.83 -4.40
CA GLY A 97 21.62 21.00 -4.08
C GLY A 97 21.42 20.13 -2.84
N VAL A 98 20.22 19.55 -2.68
CA VAL A 98 19.88 18.78 -1.48
C VAL A 98 20.71 17.50 -1.40
N THR A 99 21.48 17.35 -0.33
CA THR A 99 22.27 16.16 -0.08
C THR A 99 21.48 15.17 0.78
N HIS A 100 21.29 13.96 0.28
CA HIS A 100 20.64 12.88 1.04
C HIS A 100 21.58 12.23 2.04
N SER A 101 21.00 11.56 3.05
CA SER A 101 21.78 10.78 4.01
C SER A 101 22.48 9.58 3.36
N ARG A 102 23.58 9.12 3.98
CA ARG A 102 24.36 7.94 3.55
C ARG A 102 23.51 6.70 3.30
N CYS A 103 22.41 6.55 4.04
CA CYS A 103 21.47 5.44 3.83
C CYS A 103 20.95 5.36 2.39
N TYR A 104 20.78 6.48 1.72
CA TYR A 104 20.32 6.55 0.32
C TYR A 104 21.48 6.56 -0.66
N THR A 105 22.51 7.36 -0.40
CA THR A 105 23.60 7.63 -1.34
C THR A 105 24.65 6.52 -1.37
N GLU A 106 24.97 5.95 -0.21
CA GLU A 106 26.05 4.95 -0.08
C GLU A 106 25.48 3.54 0.08
N TYR A 107 24.45 3.36 0.94
CA TYR A 107 23.89 2.03 1.21
C TYR A 107 22.85 1.58 0.19
N GLY A 108 22.32 2.51 -0.61
CA GLY A 108 21.33 2.21 -1.64
C GLY A 108 19.94 1.82 -1.10
N LEU A 109 19.60 2.20 0.13
CA LEU A 109 18.26 2.01 0.66
C LEU A 109 17.27 2.87 -0.10
N ARG A 110 16.18 2.27 -0.58
CA ARG A 110 15.10 3.00 -1.26
C ARG A 110 14.28 3.86 -0.30
N ARG A 111 14.27 3.48 0.96
CA ARG A 111 13.45 4.09 1.98
C ARG A 111 14.06 3.84 3.36
N THR A 112 14.13 4.88 4.18
CA THR A 112 14.45 4.74 5.60
C THR A 112 13.17 4.53 6.40
N GLY A 113 13.18 3.52 7.23
CA GLY A 113 12.11 3.20 8.17
C GLY A 113 12.70 2.89 9.53
N CYS A 114 12.00 2.09 10.33
CA CYS A 114 12.60 1.46 11.50
C CYS A 114 13.55 0.37 11.02
N VAL A 115 14.78 0.39 11.51
CA VAL A 115 15.78 -0.63 11.17
C VAL A 115 15.26 -2.01 11.55
N GLY A 116 15.31 -2.93 10.58
CA GLY A 116 14.89 -4.31 10.79
C GLY A 116 13.40 -4.48 11.08
N CYS A 117 12.54 -3.59 10.62
CA CYS A 117 11.09 -3.72 10.83
C CYS A 117 10.53 -5.00 10.17
N PRO A 118 10.00 -5.98 10.92
CA PRO A 118 9.49 -7.24 10.34
C PRO A 118 8.35 -7.05 9.35
N PHE A 119 7.68 -5.91 9.42
CA PHE A 119 6.58 -5.55 8.52
C PHE A 119 7.04 -4.80 7.27
N SER A 120 8.36 -4.55 7.11
CA SER A 120 8.87 -3.95 5.88
C SER A 120 8.61 -4.86 4.69
N LYS A 121 8.18 -4.27 3.58
CA LYS A 121 7.89 -4.99 2.33
C LYS A 121 9.16 -5.63 1.74
N HIS A 122 10.29 -4.98 1.94
CA HIS A 122 11.60 -5.35 1.39
C HIS A 122 12.60 -5.78 2.47
N ILE A 123 12.11 -6.40 3.56
CA ILE A 123 12.93 -6.71 4.73
C ILE A 123 14.20 -7.51 4.40
N ASN A 124 14.16 -8.46 3.47
CA ASN A 124 15.32 -9.27 3.13
C ASN A 124 16.41 -8.43 2.44
N GLU A 125 16.03 -7.54 1.52
CA GLU A 125 16.95 -6.61 0.85
C GLU A 125 17.53 -5.62 1.87
N GLU A 126 16.67 -5.06 2.72
CA GLU A 126 17.07 -4.12 3.78
C GLU A 126 18.02 -4.77 4.78
N LEU A 127 17.76 -6.02 5.21
CA LEU A 127 18.65 -6.75 6.14
C LEU A 127 20.01 -7.05 5.51
N ALA A 128 20.07 -7.43 4.23
CA ALA A 128 21.34 -7.64 3.55
C ALA A 128 22.19 -6.37 3.46
N ILE A 129 21.54 -5.23 3.16
CA ILE A 129 22.20 -3.92 3.14
C ILE A 129 22.72 -3.53 4.54
N ILE A 130 21.92 -3.76 5.58
CA ILE A 130 22.28 -3.44 6.95
C ILE A 130 23.40 -4.37 7.45
N GLU A 131 23.38 -5.65 7.08
CA GLU A 131 24.43 -6.60 7.42
C GLU A 131 25.80 -6.17 6.87
N GLN A 132 25.80 -5.70 5.62
CA GLN A 132 27.01 -5.25 4.94
C GLN A 132 27.55 -3.92 5.51
N ASN A 133 26.70 -2.96 5.81
CA ASN A 133 27.11 -1.60 6.16
C ASN A 133 27.11 -1.32 7.67
N GLU A 134 26.26 -2.00 8.43
CA GLU A 134 26.03 -1.77 9.85
C GLU A 134 25.86 -3.10 10.62
N PRO A 135 26.92 -3.95 10.67
CA PRO A 135 26.81 -5.32 11.18
C PRO A 135 26.37 -5.43 12.64
N MET A 136 26.69 -4.44 13.48
CA MET A 136 26.23 -4.42 14.86
C MET A 136 24.73 -4.19 14.95
N LEU A 137 24.22 -3.31 14.09
CA LEU A 137 22.80 -3.01 14.01
C LEU A 137 22.00 -4.19 13.44
N TYR A 138 22.58 -4.89 12.47
CA TYR A 138 22.03 -6.15 11.95
C TYR A 138 21.91 -7.22 13.04
N LYS A 139 22.99 -7.47 13.81
CA LYS A 139 22.97 -8.41 14.92
C LYS A 139 21.91 -8.08 15.96
N ALA A 140 21.77 -6.80 16.32
CA ALA A 140 20.74 -6.35 17.24
C ALA A 140 19.33 -6.58 16.69
N ALA A 141 19.09 -6.26 15.41
CA ALA A 141 17.81 -6.46 14.75
C ALA A 141 17.41 -7.94 14.66
N VAL A 142 18.35 -8.82 14.29
CA VAL A 142 18.11 -10.28 14.21
C VAL A 142 17.86 -10.86 15.59
N ASN A 143 18.62 -10.42 16.61
CA ASN A 143 18.42 -10.89 17.98
C ASN A 143 17.03 -10.52 18.53
N ILE A 144 16.52 -9.32 18.20
CA ILE A 144 15.22 -8.85 18.69
C ILE A 144 14.08 -9.43 17.85
N PHE A 145 14.21 -9.47 16.52
CA PHE A 145 13.13 -9.74 15.59
C PHE A 145 13.25 -11.06 14.82
N GLY A 146 14.25 -11.89 15.05
CA GLY A 146 14.53 -13.10 14.27
C GLY A 146 13.31 -14.00 14.12
N LYS A 147 12.63 -14.34 15.24
CA LYS A 147 11.37 -15.11 15.20
C LYS A 147 10.26 -14.42 14.37
N SER A 148 10.21 -13.10 14.42
CA SER A 148 9.24 -12.32 13.64
C SER A 148 9.56 -12.34 12.15
N TYR A 149 10.82 -12.40 11.76
CA TYR A 149 11.23 -12.53 10.36
C TYR A 149 10.81 -13.88 9.79
N GLU A 150 11.11 -14.96 10.50
CA GLU A 150 10.71 -16.31 10.11
C GLU A 150 9.18 -16.44 9.97
N TYR A 151 8.46 -15.96 10.97
CA TYR A 151 7.01 -15.98 10.95
C TYR A 151 6.41 -15.18 9.78
N THR A 152 6.94 -13.99 9.54
CA THR A 152 6.50 -13.13 8.43
C THR A 152 6.84 -13.75 7.08
N ALA A 153 7.99 -14.41 6.96
CA ALA A 153 8.37 -15.13 5.75
C ALA A 153 7.41 -16.31 5.47
N LYS A 154 7.06 -17.10 6.47
CA LYS A 154 6.06 -18.18 6.36
C LYS A 154 4.70 -17.62 5.93
N TYR A 155 4.26 -16.53 6.53
CA TYR A 155 3.00 -15.88 6.16
C TYR A 155 3.00 -15.42 4.70
N ARG A 156 4.08 -14.77 4.24
CA ARG A 156 4.21 -14.31 2.85
C ARG A 156 4.19 -15.46 1.84
N ALA A 157 4.88 -16.56 2.15
CA ALA A 157 4.86 -17.76 1.33
C ALA A 157 3.44 -18.34 1.24
N PHE A 158 2.76 -18.48 2.37
CA PHE A 158 1.37 -18.94 2.42
C PHE A 158 0.41 -18.06 1.61
N VAL A 159 0.52 -16.73 1.75
CA VAL A 159 -0.32 -15.78 0.99
C VAL A 159 -0.08 -15.91 -0.51
N LYS A 160 1.18 -16.10 -0.92
CA LYS A 160 1.53 -16.28 -2.33
C LYS A 160 0.92 -17.57 -2.90
N GLU A 161 1.01 -18.65 -2.15
CA GLU A 161 0.42 -19.95 -2.53
C GLU A 161 -1.10 -19.86 -2.64
N MET A 162 -1.78 -19.32 -1.62
CA MET A 162 -3.24 -19.17 -1.63
C MET A 162 -3.74 -18.32 -2.78
N LYS A 163 -3.08 -17.19 -3.05
CA LYS A 163 -3.43 -16.33 -4.20
C LYS A 163 -3.20 -17.02 -5.55
N ALA A 164 -2.18 -17.88 -5.65
CA ALA A 164 -1.96 -18.66 -6.86
C ALA A 164 -3.10 -19.66 -7.08
N LYS A 165 -3.50 -20.39 -6.03
CA LYS A 165 -4.65 -21.33 -6.07
C LYS A 165 -5.96 -20.64 -6.45
N GLU A 166 -6.27 -19.49 -5.83
CA GLU A 166 -7.47 -18.70 -6.16
C GLU A 166 -7.46 -18.22 -7.62
N LYS A 167 -6.29 -17.85 -8.14
CA LYS A 167 -6.16 -17.44 -9.53
C LYS A 167 -6.37 -18.59 -10.52
N GLU A 168 -5.86 -19.77 -10.20
CA GLU A 168 -6.05 -20.98 -11.01
C GLU A 168 -7.50 -21.44 -10.99
N GLU A 169 -8.15 -21.41 -9.83
CA GLU A 169 -9.55 -21.74 -9.67
C GLU A 169 -10.45 -20.81 -10.51
N LYS A 170 -10.26 -19.51 -10.38
CA LYS A 170 -10.98 -18.52 -11.20
C LYS A 170 -10.74 -18.69 -12.70
N LYS A 171 -9.52 -19.10 -13.11
CA LYS A 171 -9.23 -19.40 -14.50
C LYS A 171 -9.97 -20.65 -14.99
N ARG A 172 -10.02 -21.68 -14.17
CA ARG A 172 -10.74 -22.95 -14.45
C ARG A 172 -12.25 -22.69 -14.58
N ASP A 173 -12.84 -21.96 -13.63
CA ASP A 173 -14.26 -21.62 -13.64
C ASP A 173 -14.65 -20.81 -14.87
N ARG A 174 -13.79 -19.86 -15.27
CA ARG A 174 -13.99 -19.08 -16.51
C ARG A 174 -13.94 -19.97 -17.76
N LEU A 175 -13.05 -20.95 -17.83
CA LEU A 175 -12.97 -21.89 -18.94
C LEU A 175 -14.22 -22.80 -18.99
N LEU A 176 -14.70 -23.27 -17.85
CA LEU A 176 -15.90 -24.09 -17.75
C LEU A 176 -17.14 -23.31 -18.20
N SER A 177 -17.26 -22.04 -17.82
CA SER A 177 -18.37 -21.18 -18.25
C SER A 177 -18.38 -20.91 -19.76
N LEU A 178 -17.21 -20.80 -20.39
CA LEU A 178 -17.09 -20.62 -21.83
C LEU A 178 -17.44 -21.89 -22.61
N ASN A 179 -17.14 -23.07 -22.08
CA ASN A 179 -17.44 -24.35 -22.71
C ASN A 179 -18.89 -24.79 -22.49
N GLY A 180 -19.56 -24.28 -21.44
CA GLY A 180 -20.98 -24.57 -21.15
C GLY A 180 -21.99 -23.85 -22.04
N THR A 181 -21.58 -22.80 -22.75
CA THR A 181 -22.46 -22.03 -23.67
C THR A 181 -22.48 -22.56 -25.11
N SER A 182 -21.72 -23.63 -25.42
CA SER A 182 -21.66 -24.20 -26.77
C SER A 182 -22.58 -25.39 -27.03
N ALA A 183 -23.48 -25.74 -26.13
CA ALA A 183 -24.35 -26.90 -26.27
C ALA A 183 -25.82 -26.56 -26.03
N CYS A 184 -26.39 -25.61 -26.81
CA CYS A 184 -27.82 -25.55 -27.11
C CYS A 184 -28.08 -24.44 -28.11
N ASP A 185 -28.09 -24.81 -29.40
CA ASP A 185 -28.98 -24.26 -30.40
C ASP A 185 -28.79 -25.01 -31.73
N THR A 186 -29.48 -26.15 -31.81
CA THR A 186 -29.94 -26.70 -33.10
C THR A 186 -31.41 -26.97 -32.96
N GLY A 187 -32.24 -26.04 -33.41
CA GLY A 187 -33.71 -26.26 -33.52
C GLY A 187 -34.39 -24.97 -33.98
N GLY A 188 -34.64 -24.94 -35.28
CA GLY A 188 -35.28 -23.93 -36.10
C GLY A 188 -36.48 -23.20 -35.50
N ASP A 189 -36.73 -22.04 -35.92
CA ASP A 189 -37.67 -21.77 -37.04
C ASP A 189 -37.77 -20.26 -37.31
N SER A 190 -38.07 -20.00 -38.53
CA SER A 190 -38.33 -18.78 -39.26
C SER A 190 -39.17 -17.72 -38.54
N ASP A 191 -38.85 -16.51 -38.82
CA ASP A 191 -39.69 -15.46 -39.42
C ASP A 191 -39.81 -14.13 -38.67
N THR A 192 -39.61 -13.09 -39.47
CA THR A 192 -40.12 -11.72 -39.45
C THR A 192 -39.51 -10.63 -38.58
N ARG A 193 -38.82 -9.76 -39.36
CA ARG A 193 -38.96 -8.27 -39.42
C ARG A 193 -38.89 -7.43 -38.12
N SER A 194 -38.01 -6.58 -38.00
CA SER A 194 -37.93 -5.20 -38.49
C SER A 194 -37.03 -4.34 -37.64
N ALA A 195 -36.22 -3.61 -38.33
CA ALA A 195 -35.51 -2.38 -38.02
C ALA A 195 -35.91 -1.58 -36.77
N VAL A 196 -34.93 -1.14 -36.00
CA VAL A 196 -34.75 0.29 -35.71
C VAL A 196 -33.24 0.57 -35.45
N ARG A 197 -32.71 1.46 -36.27
CA ARG A 197 -31.47 2.22 -36.11
C ARG A 197 -31.65 3.26 -35.02
N SER A 198 -30.57 3.50 -34.27
CA SER A 198 -30.02 4.87 -33.98
C SER A 198 -29.06 4.74 -32.80
N ALA A 199 -27.91 5.04 -33.03
CA ALA A 199 -27.14 6.28 -33.04
C ALA A 199 -26.31 6.38 -31.76
N VAL A 200 -25.07 6.10 -31.98
CA VAL A 200 -23.93 6.45 -31.09
C VAL A 200 -23.68 7.95 -31.24
N SER A 201 -23.54 8.67 -30.17
CA SER A 201 -22.82 9.93 -30.16
C SER A 201 -21.70 9.84 -29.14
N SER A 202 -20.52 9.91 -29.68
CA SER A 202 -19.29 10.31 -29.07
C SER A 202 -19.40 11.72 -28.50
N ASP A 203 -18.94 11.91 -27.26
CA ASP A 203 -18.55 13.22 -26.75
C ASP A 203 -17.15 13.17 -26.14
N GLU A 204 -16.23 13.62 -27.02
CA GLU A 204 -14.96 14.22 -26.57
C GLU A 204 -15.29 15.63 -26.08
N ASN A 205 -14.84 15.95 -24.85
CA ASN A 205 -14.60 17.33 -24.47
C ASN A 205 -13.52 17.40 -23.37
N ALA A 206 -12.31 17.70 -23.83
CA ALA A 206 -11.26 18.26 -23.01
C ALA A 206 -11.37 19.79 -23.01
N PRO A 207 -11.26 20.49 -21.90
CA PRO A 207 -11.11 21.93 -21.91
C PRO A 207 -9.63 22.33 -22.03
N GLU A 208 -9.33 23.04 -23.10
CA GLU A 208 -8.11 23.86 -23.24
C GLU A 208 -8.08 24.94 -22.17
N ILE A 209 -6.94 25.03 -21.48
CA ILE A 209 -6.64 26.18 -20.62
C ILE A 209 -5.84 27.19 -21.43
N GLY A 210 -6.47 28.33 -21.65
CA GLY A 210 -5.94 29.45 -22.41
C GLY A 210 -4.71 30.08 -21.74
N LYS A 211 -3.73 30.42 -22.58
CA LYS A 211 -2.63 31.34 -22.29
C LYS A 211 -3.20 32.75 -22.18
N GLY A 212 -2.82 33.45 -21.14
CA GLY A 212 -3.12 34.88 -20.99
C GLY A 212 -2.19 35.55 -20.01
N ALA A 213 -1.26 36.36 -20.57
CA ALA A 213 -0.50 37.50 -20.04
C ALA A 213 0.13 37.39 -18.66
#